data_6c9596ff4752f369e7b25c8e37aa5cf2
#
_entry.id   6c9596ff4752f369e7b25c8e37aa5cf2
#
_cell.length_a   1.000
_cell.length_b   1.000
_cell.length_c   1.000
_cell.angle_alpha   90.00
_cell.angle_beta   90.00
_cell.angle_gamma   90.00
#
_symmetry.space_group_name_H-M   'P 1'
#
loop_
_entity.id
_entity.type
_entity.pdbx_description
1 polymer ?
#
loop_
_entity_poly.entity_id
_entity_poly.type
_entity_poly.pdbx_seq_one_letter_code
_entity_poly.pdbx_strand_id
1 'polypeptide(L)'
;EELDKYAKPSVTVDSVIFRYFEERVQTLLIKRKNHPYMGKYALSSGFVQEQEDLNTAVCREVREETSVQLNTDHIEQLVTVGTPYRDPRMWTITIAYLCFMAFNDIQMDKAADDAASTHWLDIAMVNGKLQLTDGDKTLYHDDLAFDHWEILLIAMERIKGRLEYCPTILNIMPEENTLTAYHQLFGTFNETYLKM
;
A
#
# COMPACT_ATOMS: atom_id res chain seq x y z
N GLU A 1 24.48 4.31 31.45
CA GLU A 1 23.55 3.20 31.21
C GLU A 1 24.08 2.36 30.05
N GLU A 2 24.14 1.04 30.25
CA GLU A 2 24.57 0.09 29.21
C GLU A 2 23.47 -0.08 28.15
N LEU A 3 23.31 0.88 27.23
CA LEU A 3 22.33 0.83 26.14
C LEU A 3 22.57 -0.34 25.16
N ASP A 4 23.79 -0.87 25.12
CA ASP A 4 24.16 -2.02 24.29
C ASP A 4 23.70 -3.38 24.84
N LYS A 5 23.13 -3.39 26.06
CA LYS A 5 22.59 -4.59 26.70
C LYS A 5 21.35 -5.15 25.97
N TYR A 6 20.62 -4.31 25.25
CA TYR A 6 19.39 -4.70 24.59
C TYR A 6 19.61 -4.84 23.07
N ALA A 7 19.12 -5.96 22.52
CA ALA A 7 19.10 -6.13 21.07
C ALA A 7 18.22 -5.03 20.42
N LYS A 8 18.67 -4.54 19.27
CA LYS A 8 17.99 -3.46 18.54
C LYS A 8 17.39 -4.06 17.26
N PRO A 9 16.06 -3.94 17.04
CA PRO A 9 15.46 -4.33 15.77
C PRO A 9 15.89 -3.37 14.68
N SER A 10 15.91 -3.85 13.44
CA SER A 10 15.86 -2.98 12.28
C SER A 10 14.46 -2.42 12.12
N VAL A 11 14.36 -1.15 11.76
CA VAL A 11 13.08 -0.48 11.51
C VAL A 11 12.91 -0.29 10.01
N THR A 12 11.75 -0.69 9.50
CA THR A 12 11.36 -0.50 8.09
C THR A 12 10.04 0.27 8.01
N VAL A 13 9.76 0.80 6.83
CA VAL A 13 8.45 1.32 6.45
C VAL A 13 7.91 0.49 5.29
N ASP A 14 6.61 0.20 5.31
CA ASP A 14 5.88 -0.47 4.22
C ASP A 14 4.76 0.45 3.74
N SER A 15 4.58 0.61 2.42
CA SER A 15 3.66 1.59 1.86
C SER A 15 2.54 0.91 1.10
N VAL A 16 1.29 1.04 1.58
CA VAL A 16 0.08 0.65 0.86
C VAL A 16 -0.42 1.87 0.10
N ILE A 17 -0.21 1.88 -1.20
CA ILE A 17 -0.49 3.02 -2.06
C ILE A 17 -1.75 2.74 -2.87
N PHE A 18 -2.74 3.64 -2.79
CA PHE A 18 -3.97 3.57 -3.56
C PHE A 18 -4.05 4.67 -4.59
N ARG A 19 -4.59 4.33 -5.77
CA ARG A 19 -5.03 5.28 -6.80
C ARG A 19 -6.41 4.90 -7.34
N TYR A 20 -7.10 5.87 -7.95
CA TYR A 20 -8.29 5.64 -8.76
C TYR A 20 -7.93 5.84 -10.23
N PHE A 21 -8.07 4.81 -11.04
CA PHE A 21 -7.70 4.82 -12.44
C PHE A 21 -8.66 3.93 -13.25
N GLU A 22 -9.15 4.42 -14.39
CA GLU A 22 -10.09 3.70 -15.26
C GLU A 22 -11.28 3.08 -14.49
N GLU A 23 -11.91 3.90 -13.63
CA GLU A 23 -13.05 3.52 -12.80
C GLU A 23 -12.77 2.38 -11.79
N ARG A 24 -11.50 2.15 -11.45
CA ARG A 24 -11.08 1.12 -10.50
C ARG A 24 -10.16 1.68 -9.42
N VAL A 25 -10.23 1.04 -8.26
CA VAL A 25 -9.22 1.26 -7.22
C VAL A 25 -8.07 0.31 -7.47
N GLN A 26 -6.87 0.86 -7.50
CA GLN A 26 -5.65 0.08 -7.68
C GLN A 26 -4.70 0.30 -6.52
N THR A 27 -3.91 -0.72 -6.21
CA THR A 27 -2.76 -0.64 -5.30
C THR A 27 -1.47 -0.89 -6.05
N LEU A 28 -0.40 -0.22 -5.60
CA LEU A 28 0.93 -0.36 -6.18
C LEU A 28 1.70 -1.46 -5.48
N LEU A 29 2.18 -2.43 -6.25
CA LEU A 29 3.12 -3.45 -5.78
C LEU A 29 4.38 -3.45 -6.65
N ILE A 30 5.48 -3.86 -6.06
CA ILE A 30 6.74 -4.11 -6.77
C ILE A 30 6.95 -5.61 -6.92
N LYS A 31 7.70 -6.02 -7.94
CA LYS A 31 8.15 -7.40 -8.09
C LYS A 31 9.58 -7.53 -7.58
N ARG A 32 9.77 -8.37 -6.57
CA ARG A 32 11.08 -8.52 -5.92
C ARG A 32 12.12 -9.13 -6.86
N LYS A 33 13.28 -8.47 -6.95
CA LYS A 33 14.41 -8.93 -7.77
C LYS A 33 15.38 -9.86 -7.01
N ASN A 34 15.36 -9.78 -5.65
CA ASN A 34 16.33 -10.45 -4.78
C ASN A 34 15.67 -11.34 -3.74
N HIS A 35 16.41 -12.31 -3.20
CA HIS A 35 16.01 -13.10 -2.04
C HIS A 35 15.99 -12.24 -0.76
N PRO A 36 15.14 -12.60 0.21
CA PRO A 36 14.10 -13.63 0.16
C PRO A 36 12.93 -13.24 -0.75
N TYR A 37 12.12 -14.21 -1.14
CA TYR A 37 10.90 -14.03 -1.93
C TYR A 37 11.13 -13.45 -3.34
N MET A 38 12.26 -13.75 -3.98
CA MET A 38 12.54 -13.34 -5.36
C MET A 38 11.40 -13.73 -6.31
N GLY A 39 10.95 -12.79 -7.13
CA GLY A 39 9.85 -12.96 -8.08
C GLY A 39 8.45 -12.80 -7.51
N LYS A 40 8.27 -12.70 -6.18
CA LYS A 40 6.98 -12.39 -5.56
C LYS A 40 6.68 -10.89 -5.58
N TYR A 41 5.40 -10.56 -5.47
CA TYR A 41 4.96 -9.18 -5.29
C TYR A 41 5.20 -8.72 -3.85
N ALA A 42 5.42 -7.44 -3.67
CA ALA A 42 5.62 -6.82 -2.35
C ALA A 42 5.11 -5.39 -2.33
N LEU A 43 4.78 -4.88 -1.17
CA LEU A 43 4.66 -3.44 -0.94
C LEU A 43 6.01 -2.77 -1.17
N SER A 44 6.01 -1.51 -1.59
CA SER A 44 7.23 -0.70 -1.54
C SER A 44 7.66 -0.55 -0.09
N SER A 45 8.91 -0.90 0.19
CA SER A 45 9.39 -1.00 1.56
C SER A 45 10.90 -0.84 1.67
N GLY A 46 11.36 -0.21 2.76
CA GLY A 46 12.78 -0.11 3.02
C GLY A 46 13.12 0.29 4.45
N PHE A 47 14.42 0.33 4.72
CA PHE A 47 14.95 0.64 6.03
C PHE A 47 14.92 2.14 6.31
N VAL A 48 14.46 2.50 7.51
CA VAL A 48 14.59 3.87 8.01
C VAL A 48 16.06 4.17 8.27
N GLN A 49 16.54 5.27 7.73
CA GLN A 49 17.93 5.70 7.89
C GLN A 49 18.12 6.45 9.20
N GLU A 50 19.37 6.51 9.68
CA GLU A 50 19.71 7.30 10.86
C GLU A 50 19.38 8.78 10.61
N GLN A 51 18.73 9.43 11.59
CA GLN A 51 18.28 10.82 11.54
C GLN A 51 17.21 11.13 10.48
N GLU A 52 16.55 10.11 9.95
CA GLU A 52 15.41 10.24 9.04
C GLU A 52 14.09 10.07 9.80
N ASP A 53 13.12 10.96 9.61
CA ASP A 53 11.79 10.73 10.13
C ASP A 53 11.01 9.72 9.25
N LEU A 54 9.97 9.11 9.83
CA LEU A 54 9.25 8.02 9.17
C LEU A 54 8.53 8.46 7.89
N ASN A 55 7.96 9.66 7.84
CA ASN A 55 7.27 10.16 6.65
C ASN A 55 8.26 10.39 5.50
N THR A 56 9.44 10.93 5.81
CA THR A 56 10.54 11.09 4.87
C THR A 56 11.00 9.74 4.33
N ALA A 57 11.15 8.73 5.21
CA ALA A 57 11.51 7.36 4.82
C ALA A 57 10.51 6.76 3.83
N VAL A 58 9.19 6.89 4.12
CA VAL A 58 8.12 6.44 3.21
C VAL A 58 8.25 7.08 1.83
N CYS A 59 8.33 8.39 1.77
CA CYS A 59 8.41 9.13 0.50
C CYS A 59 9.69 8.78 -0.29
N ARG A 60 10.82 8.62 0.40
CA ARG A 60 12.10 8.25 -0.22
C ARG A 60 12.05 6.86 -0.81
N GLU A 61 11.63 5.86 -0.02
CA GLU A 61 11.58 4.45 -0.47
C GLU A 61 10.61 4.28 -1.66
N VAL A 62 9.41 4.86 -1.57
CA VAL A 62 8.46 4.81 -2.69
C VAL A 62 9.05 5.44 -3.94
N ARG A 63 9.68 6.61 -3.85
CA ARG A 63 10.30 7.26 -4.99
C ARG A 63 11.46 6.42 -5.59
N GLU A 64 12.31 5.83 -4.73
CA GLU A 64 13.47 5.05 -5.17
C GLU A 64 13.06 3.74 -5.86
N GLU A 65 12.02 3.06 -5.36
CA GLU A 65 11.58 1.79 -5.88
C GLU A 65 10.61 1.90 -7.06
N THR A 66 9.78 2.95 -7.08
CA THR A 66 8.63 3.05 -8.01
C THR A 66 8.61 4.29 -8.88
N SER A 67 9.50 5.26 -8.62
CA SER A 67 9.49 6.61 -9.21
C SER A 67 8.24 7.45 -8.88
N VAL A 68 7.32 6.96 -8.06
CA VAL A 68 6.15 7.69 -7.62
C VAL A 68 6.55 8.75 -6.57
N GLN A 69 6.01 9.95 -6.70
CA GLN A 69 6.13 11.01 -5.69
C GLN A 69 4.86 11.07 -4.85
N LEU A 70 5.00 10.82 -3.55
CA LEU A 70 3.90 10.95 -2.60
C LEU A 70 3.81 12.37 -2.05
N ASN A 71 2.59 12.85 -1.88
CA ASN A 71 2.32 14.04 -1.09
C ASN A 71 2.22 13.66 0.40
N THR A 72 3.02 14.29 1.26
CA THR A 72 3.04 14.02 2.70
C THR A 72 1.70 14.29 3.40
N ASP A 73 0.85 15.14 2.82
CA ASP A 73 -0.49 15.42 3.35
C ASP A 73 -1.47 14.24 3.10
N HIS A 74 -1.11 13.33 2.20
CA HIS A 74 -1.92 12.18 1.80
C HIS A 74 -1.35 10.84 2.27
N ILE A 75 -0.50 10.85 3.30
CA ILE A 75 0.01 9.64 3.96
C ILE A 75 -0.41 9.62 5.42
N GLU A 76 -0.74 8.43 5.91
CA GLU A 76 -1.05 8.22 7.32
C GLU A 76 -0.50 6.89 7.82
N GLN A 77 -0.08 6.85 9.08
CA GLN A 77 0.35 5.61 9.69
C GLN A 77 -0.83 4.65 9.84
N LEU A 78 -0.68 3.43 9.32
CA LEU A 78 -1.69 2.38 9.36
C LEU A 78 -1.55 1.51 10.60
N VAL A 79 -0.42 0.83 10.72
CA VAL A 79 -0.14 -0.14 11.78
C VAL A 79 1.36 -0.35 11.94
N THR A 80 1.77 -0.69 13.17
CA THR A 80 3.12 -1.18 13.44
C THR A 80 3.06 -2.70 13.59
N VAL A 81 3.90 -3.41 12.84
CA VAL A 81 3.98 -4.87 12.86
C VAL A 81 5.37 -5.31 13.34
N GLY A 82 5.39 -6.04 14.43
CA GLY A 82 6.62 -6.57 15.04
C GLY A 82 6.54 -8.08 15.30
N THR A 83 5.77 -8.81 14.51
CA THR A 83 5.65 -10.27 14.63
C THR A 83 7.02 -10.92 14.49
N PRO A 84 7.44 -11.79 15.41
CA PRO A 84 8.71 -12.51 15.28
C PRO A 84 8.83 -13.24 13.95
N TYR A 85 10.01 -13.15 13.33
CA TYR A 85 10.33 -13.80 12.05
C TYR A 85 9.52 -13.31 10.84
N ARG A 86 8.83 -12.14 10.93
CA ARG A 86 8.19 -11.52 9.77
C ARG A 86 9.16 -11.33 8.60
N ASP A 87 10.41 -11.00 8.89
CA ASP A 87 11.53 -11.02 7.96
C ASP A 87 12.49 -12.16 8.35
N PRO A 88 12.71 -13.15 7.46
CA PRO A 88 13.60 -14.27 7.79
C PRO A 88 15.09 -13.90 7.90
N ARG A 89 15.47 -12.69 7.48
CA ARG A 89 16.88 -12.24 7.49
C ARG A 89 17.32 -11.72 8.84
N MET A 90 16.40 -11.05 9.56
CA MET A 90 16.74 -10.34 10.81
C MET A 90 15.50 -9.96 11.62
N TRP A 91 15.70 -9.57 12.85
CA TRP A 91 14.64 -8.98 13.68
C TRP A 91 14.25 -7.61 13.14
N THR A 92 13.04 -7.49 12.62
CA THR A 92 12.53 -6.29 11.96
C THR A 92 11.18 -5.89 12.53
N ILE A 93 11.01 -4.60 12.76
CA ILE A 93 9.71 -3.97 13.04
C ILE A 93 9.41 -3.05 11.87
N THR A 94 8.22 -3.18 11.28
CA THR A 94 7.77 -2.26 10.24
C THR A 94 6.69 -1.33 10.74
N ILE A 95 6.72 -0.11 10.24
CA ILE A 95 5.63 0.85 10.34
C ILE A 95 4.99 0.94 8.94
N ALA A 96 3.79 0.36 8.82
CA ALA A 96 3.03 0.41 7.57
C ALA A 96 2.24 1.72 7.46
N TYR A 97 2.16 2.25 6.25
CA TYR A 97 1.47 3.50 5.91
C TYR A 97 0.40 3.28 4.86
N LEU A 98 -0.71 4.03 4.98
CA LEU A 98 -1.65 4.29 3.90
C LEU A 98 -1.19 5.52 3.13
N CYS A 99 -1.16 5.40 1.82
CA CYS A 99 -0.74 6.47 0.91
C CYS A 99 -1.81 6.63 -0.18
N PHE A 100 -2.30 7.85 -0.36
CA PHE A 100 -3.33 8.15 -1.34
C PHE A 100 -2.76 9.02 -2.45
N MET A 101 -2.72 8.50 -3.68
CA MET A 101 -2.35 9.30 -4.85
C MET A 101 -3.56 10.08 -5.32
N ALA A 102 -3.49 11.40 -5.27
CA ALA A 102 -4.51 12.25 -5.83
C ALA A 102 -4.61 12.05 -7.35
N PHE A 103 -5.82 12.12 -7.89
CA PHE A 103 -6.06 11.91 -9.32
C PHE A 103 -5.20 12.80 -10.22
N ASN A 104 -4.99 14.05 -9.82
CA ASN A 104 -4.18 15.00 -10.58
C ASN A 104 -2.69 14.64 -10.58
N ASP A 105 -2.18 13.98 -9.53
CA ASP A 105 -0.79 13.59 -9.41
C ASP A 105 -0.47 12.42 -10.35
N ILE A 106 -1.44 11.54 -10.64
CA ILE A 106 -1.30 10.38 -11.55
C ILE A 106 -0.94 10.83 -12.98
N GLN A 107 -1.46 11.97 -13.43
CA GLN A 107 -1.21 12.47 -14.79
C GLN A 107 0.22 12.98 -14.99
N MET A 108 0.93 13.30 -13.90
CA MET A 108 2.32 13.78 -13.95
C MET A 108 3.34 12.64 -13.95
N ASP A 109 2.97 11.44 -13.53
CA ASP A 109 3.88 10.31 -13.27
C ASP A 109 3.81 9.18 -14.30
N LYS A 110 3.77 9.54 -15.61
CA LYS A 110 3.91 8.53 -16.69
C LYS A 110 5.19 7.69 -16.59
N ALA A 111 6.20 8.16 -15.85
CA ALA A 111 7.45 7.44 -15.62
C ALA A 111 7.28 6.24 -14.67
N ALA A 112 6.27 6.24 -13.80
CA ALA A 112 6.02 5.14 -12.86
C ALA A 112 5.38 3.92 -13.53
N ASP A 113 4.62 4.11 -14.62
CA ASP A 113 4.01 3.00 -15.37
C ASP A 113 5.06 2.23 -16.20
N ASP A 114 6.22 2.86 -16.52
CA ASP A 114 7.30 2.25 -17.30
C ASP A 114 8.38 1.56 -16.44
N ALA A 115 8.32 1.63 -15.12
CA ALA A 115 9.29 0.97 -14.26
C ALA A 115 9.10 -0.56 -14.28
N ALA A 116 10.06 -1.28 -14.85
CA ALA A 116 10.02 -2.74 -15.12
C ALA A 116 9.77 -3.65 -13.88
N SER A 117 9.60 -3.08 -12.69
CA SER A 117 9.32 -3.80 -11.44
C SER A 117 8.06 -3.32 -10.71
N THR A 118 7.35 -2.34 -11.26
CA THR A 118 6.20 -1.67 -10.63
C THR A 118 4.93 -2.15 -11.30
N HIS A 119 3.93 -2.55 -10.51
CA HIS A 119 2.67 -3.08 -10.97
C HIS A 119 1.51 -2.40 -10.24
N TRP A 120 0.59 -1.80 -10.99
CA TRP A 120 -0.69 -1.35 -10.48
C TRP A 120 -1.70 -2.48 -10.61
N LEU A 121 -2.17 -2.98 -9.47
CA LEU A 121 -3.12 -4.08 -9.40
C LEU A 121 -4.49 -3.58 -8.99
N ASP A 122 -5.53 -4.06 -9.66
CA ASP A 122 -6.89 -3.85 -9.19
C ASP A 122 -7.06 -4.54 -7.83
N ILE A 123 -7.67 -3.84 -6.87
CA ILE A 123 -7.89 -4.33 -5.52
C ILE A 123 -9.35 -4.16 -5.11
N ALA A 124 -9.94 -5.20 -4.56
CA ALA A 124 -11.32 -5.17 -4.05
C ALA A 124 -11.54 -6.20 -2.95
N MET A 125 -12.60 -5.99 -2.15
CA MET A 125 -13.19 -7.03 -1.31
C MET A 125 -14.32 -7.72 -2.08
N VAL A 126 -14.18 -9.01 -2.35
CA VAL A 126 -15.17 -9.81 -3.09
C VAL A 126 -15.60 -10.99 -2.23
N ASN A 127 -16.90 -11.09 -1.92
CA ASN A 127 -17.44 -12.09 -1.01
C ASN A 127 -16.70 -12.16 0.35
N GLY A 128 -16.33 -10.98 0.87
CA GLY A 128 -15.59 -10.83 2.13
C GLY A 128 -14.12 -11.26 2.08
N LYS A 129 -13.57 -11.46 0.87
CA LYS A 129 -12.15 -11.82 0.67
C LYS A 129 -11.43 -10.76 -0.14
N LEU A 130 -10.18 -10.51 0.20
CA LEU A 130 -9.31 -9.67 -0.60
C LEU A 130 -9.04 -10.33 -1.95
N GLN A 131 -9.23 -9.57 -3.01
CA GLN A 131 -8.88 -9.93 -4.37
C GLN A 131 -7.91 -8.90 -4.94
N LEU A 132 -6.80 -9.38 -5.50
CA LEU A 132 -5.83 -8.61 -6.26
C LEU A 132 -5.77 -9.16 -7.67
N THR A 133 -5.76 -8.26 -8.67
CA THR A 133 -5.74 -8.68 -10.07
C THR A 133 -4.71 -7.87 -10.85
N ASP A 134 -3.80 -8.56 -11.55
CA ASP A 134 -2.81 -7.97 -12.47
C ASP A 134 -3.18 -8.41 -13.90
N GLY A 135 -3.92 -7.55 -14.62
CA GLY A 135 -4.56 -7.92 -15.86
C GLY A 135 -5.52 -9.09 -15.67
N ASP A 136 -5.28 -10.20 -16.37
CA ASP A 136 -6.10 -11.42 -16.26
C ASP A 136 -5.68 -12.35 -15.10
N LYS A 137 -4.60 -12.01 -14.39
CA LYS A 137 -4.05 -12.84 -13.32
C LYS A 137 -4.61 -12.43 -11.95
N THR A 138 -5.31 -13.33 -11.27
CA THR A 138 -5.65 -13.18 -9.85
C THR A 138 -4.48 -13.62 -8.98
N LEU A 139 -4.12 -12.78 -8.01
CA LEU A 139 -3.10 -13.07 -7.02
C LEU A 139 -3.73 -13.57 -5.72
N TYR A 140 -2.98 -14.42 -5.04
CA TYR A 140 -3.34 -15.03 -3.77
C TYR A 140 -2.29 -14.68 -2.71
N HIS A 141 -2.57 -15.02 -1.46
CA HIS A 141 -1.66 -14.81 -0.32
C HIS A 141 -0.20 -15.19 -0.63
N ASP A 142 0.01 -16.37 -1.22
CA ASP A 142 1.35 -16.90 -1.49
C ASP A 142 2.07 -16.22 -2.67
N ASP A 143 1.39 -15.35 -3.43
CA ASP A 143 2.03 -14.54 -4.47
C ASP A 143 2.74 -13.30 -3.89
N LEU A 144 2.45 -12.94 -2.63
CA LEU A 144 3.07 -11.82 -1.93
C LEU A 144 4.22 -12.29 -1.04
N ALA A 145 5.17 -11.38 -0.85
CA ALA A 145 6.30 -11.56 0.05
C ALA A 145 5.94 -11.15 1.48
N PHE A 146 6.66 -11.71 2.45
CA PHE A 146 6.53 -11.39 3.86
C PHE A 146 5.08 -11.54 4.37
N ASP A 147 4.64 -10.60 5.19
CA ASP A 147 3.30 -10.41 5.71
C ASP A 147 2.53 -9.28 4.99
N HIS A 148 2.91 -8.99 3.74
CA HIS A 148 2.33 -7.87 2.99
C HIS A 148 0.86 -8.09 2.62
N TRP A 149 0.42 -9.35 2.49
CA TRP A 149 -1.00 -9.66 2.30
C TRP A 149 -1.83 -9.25 3.52
N GLU A 150 -1.34 -9.54 4.72
CA GLU A 150 -1.97 -9.16 5.99
C GLU A 150 -2.04 -7.64 6.15
N ILE A 151 -0.97 -6.94 5.77
CA ILE A 151 -0.94 -5.46 5.80
C ILE A 151 -1.98 -4.88 4.84
N LEU A 152 -2.14 -5.45 3.64
CA LEU A 152 -3.20 -5.05 2.69
C LEU A 152 -4.60 -5.28 3.27
N LEU A 153 -4.84 -6.42 3.92
CA LEU A 153 -6.11 -6.69 4.61
C LEU A 153 -6.41 -5.65 5.68
N ILE A 154 -5.43 -5.32 6.51
CA ILE A 154 -5.57 -4.26 7.54
C ILE A 154 -5.90 -2.91 6.89
N ALA A 155 -5.28 -2.59 5.75
CA ALA A 155 -5.56 -1.38 5.00
C ALA A 155 -7.01 -1.33 4.50
N MET A 156 -7.48 -2.40 3.88
CA MET A 156 -8.86 -2.50 3.39
C MET A 156 -9.88 -2.37 4.51
N GLU A 157 -9.66 -3.05 5.64
CA GLU A 157 -10.54 -2.95 6.82
C GLU A 157 -10.49 -1.55 7.46
N ARG A 158 -9.32 -0.90 7.50
CA ARG A 158 -9.19 0.48 8.00
C ARG A 158 -10.02 1.44 7.15
N ILE A 159 -9.93 1.36 5.83
CA ILE A 159 -10.67 2.22 4.91
C ILE A 159 -12.18 1.92 5.05
N LYS A 160 -12.58 0.64 5.01
CA LYS A 160 -13.96 0.22 5.20
C LYS A 160 -14.58 0.79 6.48
N GLY A 161 -13.86 0.69 7.60
CA GLY A 161 -14.33 1.19 8.89
C GLY A 161 -14.49 2.71 8.96
N ARG A 162 -13.92 3.45 7.99
CA ARG A 162 -13.96 4.92 7.95
C ARG A 162 -14.89 5.50 6.88
N LEU A 163 -15.45 4.68 5.99
CA LEU A 163 -16.24 5.16 4.84
C LEU A 163 -17.36 6.13 5.23
N GLU A 164 -18.00 5.93 6.39
CA GLU A 164 -19.17 6.71 6.81
C GLU A 164 -18.84 8.01 7.55
N TYR A 165 -17.64 8.13 8.14
CA TYR A 165 -17.32 9.27 9.00
C TYR A 165 -16.00 10.00 8.64
N CYS A 166 -15.07 9.34 7.99
CA CYS A 166 -13.80 9.93 7.61
C CYS A 166 -13.26 9.23 6.33
N PRO A 167 -13.91 9.42 5.17
CA PRO A 167 -13.58 8.70 3.96
C PRO A 167 -12.33 9.27 3.28
N THR A 168 -11.14 9.09 3.90
CA THR A 168 -9.84 9.55 3.37
C THR A 168 -9.55 8.98 1.99
N ILE A 169 -10.17 7.84 1.64
CA ILE A 169 -10.04 7.24 0.30
C ILE A 169 -10.56 8.18 -0.81
N LEU A 170 -11.42 9.14 -0.50
CA LEU A 170 -11.89 10.12 -1.49
C LEU A 170 -10.76 11.00 -2.03
N ASN A 171 -9.63 11.10 -1.35
CA ASN A 171 -8.47 11.85 -1.81
C ASN A 171 -7.89 11.31 -3.13
N ILE A 172 -8.18 10.04 -3.51
CA ILE A 172 -7.74 9.48 -4.79
C ILE A 172 -8.67 9.83 -5.96
N MET A 173 -9.86 10.39 -5.68
CA MET A 173 -10.86 10.70 -6.70
C MET A 173 -10.62 12.06 -7.34
N PRO A 174 -11.04 12.27 -8.62
CA PRO A 174 -11.15 13.60 -9.20
C PRO A 174 -12.08 14.49 -8.35
N GLU A 175 -11.94 15.82 -8.45
CA GLU A 175 -12.82 16.76 -7.75
C GLU A 175 -14.29 16.65 -8.21
N GLU A 176 -14.51 16.41 -9.51
CA GLU A 176 -15.85 16.21 -10.07
C GLU A 176 -16.07 14.74 -10.41
N ASN A 177 -17.09 14.14 -9.80
CA ASN A 177 -17.42 12.72 -9.98
C ASN A 177 -18.93 12.48 -10.02
N THR A 178 -19.32 11.35 -10.61
CA THR A 178 -20.69 10.87 -10.60
C THR A 178 -21.00 10.11 -9.31
N LEU A 179 -22.27 10.07 -8.92
CA LEU A 179 -22.72 9.24 -7.80
C LEU A 179 -22.36 7.75 -8.01
N THR A 180 -22.42 7.29 -9.26
CA THR A 180 -22.02 5.92 -9.64
C THR A 180 -20.54 5.66 -9.32
N ALA A 181 -19.65 6.62 -9.61
CA ALA A 181 -18.23 6.48 -9.31
C ALA A 181 -17.96 6.35 -7.80
N TYR A 182 -18.70 7.12 -6.97
CA TYR A 182 -18.61 6.97 -5.51
C TYR A 182 -19.14 5.62 -5.03
N HIS A 183 -20.24 5.11 -5.57
CA HIS A 183 -20.75 3.78 -5.25
C HIS A 183 -19.74 2.68 -5.59
N GLN A 184 -19.11 2.78 -6.76
CA GLN A 184 -18.06 1.84 -7.18
C GLN A 184 -16.84 1.91 -6.25
N LEU A 185 -16.35 3.12 -5.95
CA LEU A 185 -15.25 3.30 -5.00
C LEU A 185 -15.56 2.65 -3.65
N PHE A 186 -16.69 2.98 -3.04
CA PHE A 186 -17.08 2.43 -1.73
C PHE A 186 -17.34 0.92 -1.82
N GLY A 187 -17.92 0.46 -2.93
CA GLY A 187 -18.14 -0.95 -3.20
C GLY A 187 -16.86 -1.79 -3.23
N THR A 188 -15.72 -1.19 -3.58
CA THR A 188 -14.41 -1.83 -3.52
C THR A 188 -14.05 -2.31 -2.11
N PHE A 189 -14.43 -1.54 -1.09
CA PHE A 189 -14.13 -1.84 0.31
C PHE A 189 -15.29 -2.52 1.03
N ASN A 190 -16.53 -2.26 0.60
CA ASN A 190 -17.73 -2.83 1.20
C ASN A 190 -18.81 -3.05 0.14
N GLU A 191 -19.00 -4.30 -0.26
CA GLU A 191 -19.96 -4.72 -1.29
C GLU A 191 -21.41 -4.28 -1.04
N THR A 192 -21.77 -3.89 0.18
CA THR A 192 -23.09 -3.38 0.50
C THR A 192 -23.45 -2.15 -0.35
N TYR A 193 -22.46 -1.31 -0.66
CA TYR A 193 -22.65 -0.12 -1.50
C TYR A 193 -22.91 -0.43 -2.97
N LEU A 194 -22.56 -1.63 -3.46
CA LEU A 194 -22.86 -2.06 -4.84
C LEU A 194 -24.32 -2.49 -5.03
N LYS A 195 -25.05 -2.69 -3.94
CA LYS A 195 -26.44 -3.20 -3.95
C LYS A 195 -27.48 -2.11 -3.75
N MET A 196 -27.07 -0.86 -3.61
CA MET A 196 -27.91 0.34 -3.52
C MET A 196 -28.11 0.95 -4.90
#